data_d2802b94bd9e729012a8148aec37a5e3
#
_entry.id   d2802b94bd9e729012a8148aec37a5e3
#
_cell.length_a   1.000
_cell.length_b   1.000
_cell.length_c   1.000
_cell.angle_alpha   90.00
_cell.angle_beta   90.00
_cell.angle_gamma   90.00
#
_symmetry.space_group_name_H-M   'P 1'
#
loop_
_entity.id
_entity.type
_entity.pdbx_description
1 polymer ?
#
loop_
_entity_poly.entity_id
_entity_poly.type
_entity_poly.pdbx_seq_one_letter_code
_entity_poly.pdbx_strand_id
1 'polypeptide(L)'
;MKNLLTIIFICFTGLFGAVNLSIDNVDTGAGTLSVTMENDEVVGGFQFSLDGVTITGASGGSSQSSGFTVSTSPTTILGFSFTGGTIPSGSGTLVDVSFEGFVDEICLAGVVLSSPSGQPINYTVGDCYAQTGG
;
A
#
# COMPACT_ATOMS: atom_id res chain seq x y z
N MET A 1 -30.80 -13.69 -16.09
CA MET A 1 -29.80 -14.63 -16.41
C MET A 1 -28.43 -14.05 -16.37
N LYS A 2 -28.14 -13.18 -17.27
CA LYS A 2 -26.84 -12.59 -17.27
C LYS A 2 -26.55 -11.84 -16.01
N ASN A 3 -27.54 -11.19 -15.49
CA ASN A 3 -27.37 -10.43 -14.28
C ASN A 3 -26.98 -11.31 -13.13
N LEU A 4 -27.58 -12.48 -13.11
CA LEU A 4 -27.31 -13.41 -12.06
C LEU A 4 -25.86 -13.83 -12.07
N LEU A 5 -25.35 -14.07 -13.23
CA LEU A 5 -23.98 -14.44 -13.37
C LEU A 5 -23.06 -13.35 -12.86
N THR A 6 -23.38 -12.14 -13.22
CA THR A 6 -22.58 -11.01 -12.81
C THR A 6 -22.54 -10.88 -11.30
N ILE A 7 -23.67 -11.07 -10.69
CA ILE A 7 -23.74 -10.96 -9.24
C ILE A 7 -22.88 -12.00 -8.57
N ILE A 8 -22.96 -13.22 -9.06
CA ILE A 8 -22.17 -14.29 -8.52
C ILE A 8 -20.69 -13.99 -8.63
N PHE A 9 -20.32 -13.45 -9.75
CA PHE A 9 -18.95 -13.13 -9.99
C PHE A 9 -18.43 -12.09 -9.00
N ILE A 10 -19.24 -11.09 -8.73
CA ILE A 10 -18.88 -10.06 -7.78
C ILE A 10 -18.70 -10.62 -6.38
N CYS A 11 -19.61 -11.47 -5.97
CA CYS A 11 -19.51 -12.12 -4.67
C CYS A 11 -18.24 -12.93 -4.56
N PHE A 12 -17.94 -13.63 -5.61
CA PHE A 12 -16.75 -14.43 -5.63
C PHE A 12 -15.51 -13.60 -5.43
N THR A 13 -15.45 -12.47 -6.09
CA THR A 13 -14.34 -11.56 -5.95
C THR A 13 -14.22 -11.09 -4.50
N GLY A 14 -15.35 -10.79 -3.89
CA GLY A 14 -15.33 -10.33 -2.52
C GLY A 14 -14.82 -11.38 -1.55
N LEU A 15 -15.00 -12.64 -1.88
CA LEU A 15 -14.56 -13.70 -1.00
C LEU A 15 -13.05 -13.75 -0.83
N PHE A 16 -12.31 -13.30 -1.78
CA PHE A 16 -10.88 -13.33 -1.67
C PHE A 16 -10.33 -12.23 -0.79
N GLY A 17 -11.16 -11.25 -0.48
CA GLY A 17 -10.80 -10.23 0.48
C GLY A 17 -9.43 -9.64 0.24
N ALA A 18 -9.09 -9.43 -0.97
CA ALA A 18 -7.75 -8.97 -1.27
C ALA A 18 -7.54 -7.54 -0.85
N VAL A 19 -6.31 -7.25 -0.48
CA VAL A 19 -5.85 -5.89 -0.26
C VAL A 19 -5.13 -5.48 -1.53
N ASN A 20 -5.38 -4.26 -1.98
CA ASN A 20 -4.71 -3.75 -3.18
C ASN A 20 -3.91 -2.52 -2.82
N LEU A 21 -2.64 -2.52 -3.19
CA LEU A 21 -1.75 -1.38 -2.98
C LEU A 21 -1.39 -0.77 -4.32
N SER A 22 -1.32 0.55 -4.36
CA SER A 22 -0.99 1.27 -5.59
C SER A 22 -0.10 2.46 -5.28
N ILE A 23 0.65 2.89 -6.27
CA ILE A 23 1.47 4.10 -6.19
C ILE A 23 0.67 5.21 -6.87
N ASP A 24 0.49 6.31 -6.17
CA ASP A 24 -0.28 7.44 -6.69
C ASP A 24 0.40 8.75 -6.36
N ASN A 25 -0.04 9.80 -7.03
CA ASN A 25 0.40 11.17 -6.74
C ASN A 25 1.91 11.33 -6.78
N VAL A 26 2.54 10.71 -7.75
CA VAL A 26 4.00 10.79 -7.88
C VAL A 26 4.40 12.16 -8.38
N ASP A 27 5.30 12.80 -7.65
CA ASP A 27 5.87 14.07 -8.02
C ASP A 27 7.39 13.92 -7.99
N THR A 28 7.97 13.67 -9.14
CA THR A 28 9.40 13.42 -9.21
C THR A 28 10.22 14.69 -8.97
N GLY A 29 9.61 15.84 -9.18
CA GLY A 29 10.30 17.11 -8.88
C GLY A 29 10.41 17.35 -7.40
N ALA A 30 9.36 17.05 -6.65
CA ALA A 30 9.35 17.22 -5.20
C ALA A 30 9.93 16.01 -4.49
N GLY A 31 9.96 14.86 -5.13
CA GLY A 31 10.41 13.63 -4.51
C GLY A 31 9.38 13.07 -3.55
N THR A 32 8.12 13.03 -3.96
CA THR A 32 7.05 12.50 -3.11
C THR A 32 6.11 11.62 -3.90
N LEU A 33 5.50 10.69 -3.19
CA LEU A 33 4.42 9.87 -3.74
C LEU A 33 3.53 9.39 -2.61
N SER A 34 2.38 8.85 -2.96
CA SER A 34 1.48 8.24 -2.00
C SER A 34 1.36 6.77 -2.32
N VAL A 35 1.33 5.93 -1.29
CA VAL A 35 0.96 4.54 -1.44
C VAL A 35 -0.47 4.45 -0.95
N THR A 36 -1.38 4.07 -1.84
CA THR A 36 -2.79 3.95 -1.50
C THR A 36 -3.15 2.50 -1.28
N MET A 37 -4.13 2.26 -0.46
CA MET A 37 -4.55 0.92 -0.11
C MET A 37 -6.07 0.82 -0.12
N GLU A 38 -6.57 -0.26 -0.74
CA GLU A 38 -7.96 -0.66 -0.62
C GLU A 38 -7.93 -1.99 0.12
N ASN A 39 -8.54 -2.06 1.28
CA ASN A 39 -8.50 -3.28 2.07
C ASN A 39 -9.89 -3.70 2.53
N ASP A 40 -10.21 -4.95 2.25
CA ASP A 40 -11.46 -5.55 2.72
C ASP A 40 -11.33 -6.08 4.13
N GLU A 41 -10.11 -6.19 4.61
CA GLU A 41 -9.83 -6.71 5.95
C GLU A 41 -9.09 -5.69 6.77
N VAL A 42 -9.17 -5.85 8.06
CA VAL A 42 -8.43 -5.01 8.98
C VAL A 42 -6.95 -5.38 8.89
N VAL A 43 -6.10 -4.37 8.80
CA VAL A 43 -4.65 -4.56 8.66
C VAL A 43 -3.97 -4.22 9.98
N GLY A 44 -3.17 -5.14 10.48
CA GLY A 44 -2.44 -4.94 11.73
C GLY A 44 -0.98 -4.57 11.55
N GLY A 45 -0.44 -4.74 10.36
CA GLY A 45 0.93 -4.35 10.07
C GLY A 45 1.19 -4.43 8.59
N PHE A 46 2.17 -3.66 8.12
CA PHE A 46 2.52 -3.69 6.71
C PHE A 46 4.01 -3.46 6.50
N GLN A 47 4.50 -3.97 5.39
CA GLN A 47 5.88 -3.74 4.97
C GLN A 47 5.90 -3.79 3.46
N PHE A 48 6.69 -2.94 2.85
CA PHE A 48 6.91 -3.00 1.40
C PHE A 48 8.19 -2.26 1.04
N SER A 49 8.68 -2.59 -0.15
CA SER A 49 9.86 -1.93 -0.69
C SER A 49 9.46 -1.13 -1.91
N LEU A 50 10.23 -0.12 -2.23
CA LEU A 50 10.06 0.64 -3.47
C LEU A 50 11.35 0.51 -4.27
N ASP A 51 11.22 -0.08 -5.45
CA ASP A 51 12.34 -0.18 -6.37
C ASP A 51 12.39 1.05 -7.25
N GLY A 52 13.58 1.51 -7.57
CA GLY A 52 13.74 2.63 -8.50
C GLY A 52 13.96 3.97 -7.84
N VAL A 53 13.91 4.04 -6.54
CA VAL A 53 14.17 5.27 -5.79
C VAL A 53 14.83 4.93 -4.48
N THR A 54 15.34 5.96 -3.82
CA THR A 54 15.87 5.82 -2.46
C THR A 54 14.88 6.50 -1.53
N ILE A 55 14.34 5.78 -0.60
CA ILE A 55 13.35 6.31 0.34
C ILE A 55 14.05 7.18 1.36
N THR A 56 13.53 8.39 1.59
CA THR A 56 14.10 9.30 2.57
C THR A 56 13.17 9.50 3.76
N GLY A 57 11.92 9.11 3.65
CA GLY A 57 10.99 9.21 4.78
C GLY A 57 9.61 8.76 4.40
N ALA A 58 8.76 8.56 5.39
CA ALA A 58 7.37 8.19 5.17
C ALA A 58 6.55 8.62 6.36
N SER A 59 5.33 9.10 6.11
CA SER A 59 4.44 9.55 7.18
C SER A 59 3.03 9.73 6.63
N GLY A 60 2.10 10.03 7.51
CA GLY A 60 0.74 10.38 7.10
C GLY A 60 -0.13 9.21 6.75
N GLY A 61 -1.28 9.50 6.18
CA GLY A 61 -2.23 8.50 5.72
C GLY A 61 -2.87 7.70 6.85
N SER A 62 -3.42 6.56 6.46
CA SER A 62 -4.08 5.67 7.42
C SER A 62 -3.11 5.14 8.47
N SER A 63 -1.85 5.01 8.11
CA SER A 63 -0.86 4.54 9.06
C SER A 63 -0.78 5.49 10.25
N GLN A 64 -0.76 6.77 9.99
CA GLN A 64 -0.69 7.76 11.06
C GLN A 64 -2.00 7.84 11.83
N SER A 65 -3.12 7.89 11.14
CA SER A 65 -4.40 8.01 11.83
C SER A 65 -4.75 6.78 12.64
N SER A 66 -4.15 5.64 12.32
CA SER A 66 -4.37 4.42 13.09
C SER A 66 -3.34 4.22 14.20
N GLY A 67 -2.45 5.16 14.38
CA GLY A 67 -1.48 5.08 15.46
C GLY A 67 -0.30 4.18 15.19
N PHE A 68 -0.01 3.91 13.95
CA PHE A 68 1.12 3.08 13.58
C PHE A 68 2.42 3.87 13.70
N THR A 69 3.47 3.13 14.05
CA THR A 69 4.82 3.63 13.96
C THR A 69 5.35 3.23 12.60
N VAL A 70 5.86 4.19 11.85
CA VAL A 70 6.40 3.92 10.52
C VAL A 70 7.91 4.06 10.58
N SER A 71 8.59 3.01 10.14
CA SER A 71 10.05 2.96 10.11
C SER A 71 10.49 2.82 8.66
N THR A 72 11.56 3.50 8.29
CA THR A 72 12.03 3.47 6.91
C THR A 72 13.51 3.16 6.82
N SER A 73 13.88 2.54 5.72
CA SER A 73 15.26 2.39 5.29
C SER A 73 15.28 2.88 3.84
N PRO A 74 16.43 2.97 3.21
CA PRO A 74 16.47 3.43 1.82
C PRO A 74 15.63 2.61 0.86
N THR A 75 15.32 1.37 1.20
CA THR A 75 14.57 0.49 0.29
C THR A 75 13.22 0.04 0.82
N THR A 76 12.97 0.16 2.12
CA THR A 76 11.81 -0.50 2.72
C THR A 76 11.08 0.39 3.71
N ILE A 77 9.77 0.22 3.77
CA ILE A 77 8.92 0.93 4.72
C ILE A 77 8.17 -0.12 5.52
N LEU A 78 8.19 0.04 6.84
CA LEU A 78 7.56 -0.88 7.77
C LEU A 78 6.61 -0.09 8.67
N GLY A 79 5.37 -0.56 8.78
CA GLY A 79 4.40 0.06 9.67
C GLY A 79 3.84 -0.94 10.66
N PHE A 80 3.83 -0.57 11.93
CA PHE A 80 3.31 -1.45 12.97
C PHE A 80 2.85 -0.59 14.16
N SER A 81 2.10 -1.20 15.06
CA SER A 81 1.62 -0.47 16.23
C SER A 81 2.04 -1.16 17.50
N PHE A 82 2.60 -0.38 18.42
CA PHE A 82 2.97 -0.88 19.73
C PHE A 82 1.76 -1.03 20.65
N THR A 83 0.66 -0.36 20.30
CA THR A 83 -0.53 -0.32 21.15
C THR A 83 -1.68 -1.15 20.61
N GLY A 84 -1.42 -1.94 19.57
CA GLY A 84 -2.46 -2.76 18.98
C GLY A 84 -3.38 -2.02 18.04
N GLY A 85 -2.95 -0.87 17.54
CA GLY A 85 -3.75 -0.14 16.56
C GLY A 85 -3.90 -0.92 15.27
N THR A 86 -4.99 -0.69 14.56
CA THR A 86 -5.25 -1.38 13.31
C THR A 86 -5.82 -0.41 12.29
N ILE A 87 -5.64 -0.73 11.02
CA ILE A 87 -6.23 0.04 9.94
C ILE A 87 -7.53 -0.64 9.54
N PRO A 88 -8.67 0.01 9.71
CA PRO A 88 -9.95 -0.60 9.38
C PRO A 88 -10.09 -0.77 7.87
N SER A 89 -11.00 -1.64 7.46
CA SER A 89 -11.26 -1.84 6.04
C SER A 89 -11.73 -0.53 5.42
N GLY A 90 -11.36 -0.33 4.17
CA GLY A 90 -11.71 0.90 3.45
C GLY A 90 -10.72 1.17 2.35
N SER A 91 -10.63 2.43 1.95
CA SER A 91 -9.69 2.84 0.92
C SER A 91 -9.16 4.24 1.20
N GLY A 92 -7.97 4.50 0.72
CA GLY A 92 -7.34 5.79 0.88
C GLY A 92 -5.83 5.67 0.92
N THR A 93 -5.17 6.76 1.26
CA THR A 93 -3.73 6.76 1.35
C THR A 93 -3.28 6.00 2.59
N LEU A 94 -2.42 5.01 2.37
CA LEU A 94 -1.82 4.27 3.49
C LEU A 94 -0.73 5.11 4.13
N VAL A 95 0.16 5.62 3.30
CA VAL A 95 1.31 6.39 3.78
C VAL A 95 1.84 7.25 2.64
N ASP A 96 2.35 8.44 2.98
CA ASP A 96 3.02 9.30 2.03
C ASP A 96 4.52 9.09 2.16
N VAL A 97 5.20 9.05 1.03
CA VAL A 97 6.62 8.69 0.98
C VAL A 97 7.42 9.82 0.34
N SER A 98 8.58 10.11 0.93
CA SER A 98 9.56 10.99 0.34
C SER A 98 10.69 10.15 -0.22
N PHE A 99 11.23 10.57 -1.36
CA PHE A 99 12.28 9.79 -1.99
C PHE A 99 13.22 10.69 -2.80
N GLU A 100 14.32 10.11 -3.22
CA GLU A 100 15.25 10.76 -4.12
C GLU A 100 15.81 9.70 -5.07
N GLY A 101 16.58 10.13 -6.04
CA GLY A 101 17.28 9.19 -6.92
C GLY A 101 16.39 8.50 -7.93
N PHE A 102 15.26 9.10 -8.29
CA PHE A 102 14.41 8.53 -9.31
C PHE A 102 15.13 8.47 -10.64
N VAL A 103 15.11 7.33 -11.28
CA VAL A 103 15.77 7.14 -12.56
C VAL A 103 14.77 6.89 -13.66
N ASP A 104 13.92 5.91 -13.48
CA ASP A 104 13.17 5.36 -14.58
C ASP A 104 11.77 4.97 -14.21
N GLU A 105 11.66 4.19 -13.18
CA GLU A 105 10.41 3.52 -12.82
C GLU A 105 10.38 3.28 -11.34
N ILE A 106 9.20 3.33 -10.73
CA ILE A 106 9.04 3.02 -9.31
C ILE A 106 8.06 1.87 -9.20
N CYS A 107 8.47 0.81 -8.54
CA CYS A 107 7.63 -0.38 -8.37
C CYS A 107 7.51 -0.75 -6.90
N LEU A 108 6.31 -1.17 -6.51
CA LEU A 108 6.10 -1.78 -5.20
C LEU A 108 6.59 -3.22 -5.25
N ALA A 109 7.30 -3.64 -4.24
CA ALA A 109 7.84 -4.99 -4.16
C ALA A 109 7.91 -5.44 -2.71
N GLY A 110 8.10 -6.73 -2.51
CA GLY A 110 8.33 -7.27 -1.17
C GLY A 110 7.24 -6.97 -0.17
N VAL A 111 5.99 -6.97 -0.62
CA VAL A 111 4.87 -6.61 0.25
C VAL A 111 4.58 -7.71 1.26
N VAL A 112 4.41 -7.30 2.51
CA VAL A 112 3.96 -8.20 3.57
C VAL A 112 2.87 -7.46 4.33
N LEU A 113 1.71 -8.08 4.44
CA LEU A 113 0.59 -7.53 5.18
C LEU A 113 0.14 -8.55 6.20
N SER A 114 -0.18 -8.09 7.39
CA SER A 114 -0.64 -8.99 8.44
C SER A 114 -1.92 -8.49 9.08
N SER A 115 -2.74 -9.43 9.50
CA SER A 115 -3.97 -9.14 10.23
C SER A 115 -3.61 -8.80 11.67
N PRO A 116 -4.58 -8.31 12.44
CA PRO A 116 -4.31 -8.02 13.86
C PRO A 116 -3.84 -9.22 14.66
N SER A 117 -4.15 -10.44 14.20
CA SER A 117 -3.71 -11.64 14.87
C SER A 117 -2.39 -12.17 14.31
N GLY A 118 -1.78 -11.45 13.38
CA GLY A 118 -0.50 -11.84 12.84
C GLY A 118 -0.55 -12.78 11.66
N GLN A 119 -1.74 -13.00 11.10
CA GLN A 119 -1.87 -13.86 9.92
C GLN A 119 -1.58 -13.10 8.65
N PRO A 120 -0.96 -13.75 7.67
CA PRO A 120 -0.69 -13.04 6.41
C PRO A 120 -1.98 -12.73 5.67
N ILE A 121 -1.98 -11.60 4.98
CA ILE A 121 -3.12 -11.17 4.18
C ILE A 121 -2.71 -11.20 2.71
N ASN A 122 -3.57 -11.74 1.86
CA ASN A 122 -3.34 -11.73 0.42
C ASN A 122 -3.44 -10.32 -0.10
N TYR A 123 -2.67 -10.04 -1.14
CA TYR A 123 -2.63 -8.70 -1.69
C TYR A 123 -2.38 -8.73 -3.18
N THR A 124 -2.66 -7.60 -3.82
CA THR A 124 -2.25 -7.34 -5.20
C THR A 124 -1.62 -5.95 -5.20
N VAL A 125 -0.78 -5.69 -6.18
CA VAL A 125 -0.18 -4.37 -6.34
C VAL A 125 -0.53 -3.84 -7.72
N GLY A 126 -0.68 -2.53 -7.79
CA GLY A 126 -0.94 -1.88 -9.06
C GLY A 126 0.31 -1.76 -9.90
N ASP A 127 0.16 -1.09 -11.02
CA ASP A 127 1.27 -0.93 -11.96
C ASP A 127 2.38 -0.08 -11.37
N CYS A 128 3.58 -0.32 -11.85
CA CYS A 128 4.70 0.54 -11.52
C CYS A 128 4.46 1.93 -12.11
N TYR A 129 5.01 2.93 -11.47
CA TYR A 129 5.00 4.27 -12.03
C TYR A 129 6.17 4.37 -13.01
N ALA A 130 5.90 4.74 -14.24
CA ALA A 130 6.95 4.94 -15.23
C ALA A 130 6.81 6.33 -15.81
N GLN A 131 7.94 6.99 -15.95
CA GLN A 131 7.95 8.30 -16.55
C GLN A 131 7.80 8.11 -18.05
N THR A 132 6.68 8.53 -18.57
CA THR A 132 6.47 8.37 -19.99
C THR A 132 7.07 9.54 -20.70
N GLY A 133 8.09 9.30 -21.26
CA GLY A 133 8.71 10.12 -22.18
C GLY A 133 8.35 11.54 -22.22
N GLY A 134 7.89 11.86 -21.71
CA GLY A 134 7.52 13.20 -21.70
C GLY A 134 8.31 13.86 -22.53
#